data_ffb99639f847119a3024eaeae06b71cc
#
_entry.id   ffb99639f847119a3024eaeae06b71cc
#
_cell.length_a   1.000
_cell.length_b   1.000
_cell.length_c   1.000
_cell.angle_alpha   90.00
_cell.angle_beta   90.00
_cell.angle_gamma   90.00
#
_symmetry.space_group_name_H-M   'P 1'
#
loop_
_entity.id
_entity.type
_entity.pdbx_description
1 polymer ?
#
loop_
_entity_poly.entity_id
_entity_poly.type
_entity_poly.pdbx_seq_one_letter_code
_entity_poly.pdbx_strand_id
1 'polypeptide(L)'
;QEIVFAIPTMDAQKKKLLYEYYKKFGYKLKVYDYPTMRTAGGKRHLREFDIEELLFREPLVVSDERTNAYYKDKVVLITGGGGSIGSELCRQLAKMEPKKIIILDIYENGAYDVQQELKIAYGNALDLQIEICSITHRKHWKSL
;
A
#
# COMPACT_ATOMS: atom_id res chain seq x y z
N GLN A 1 12.12 6.16 28.59
CA GLN A 1 11.30 7.35 28.27
C GLN A 1 10.94 7.31 26.78
N GLU A 2 9.72 7.75 26.45
CA GLU A 2 9.20 7.75 25.08
C GLU A 2 8.85 9.17 24.67
N ILE A 3 9.08 9.51 23.39
CA ILE A 3 8.65 10.77 22.77
C ILE A 3 7.66 10.45 21.68
N VAL A 4 6.51 11.12 21.70
CA VAL A 4 5.45 10.94 20.71
C VAL A 4 5.39 12.20 19.82
N PHE A 5 5.57 12.01 18.51
CA PHE A 5 5.35 13.06 17.52
C PHE A 5 3.86 13.14 17.20
N ALA A 6 3.21 14.17 17.72
CA ALA A 6 1.78 14.40 17.58
C ALA A 6 1.48 15.63 16.71
N ILE A 7 2.25 15.86 15.66
CA ILE A 7 2.08 17.00 14.74
C ILE A 7 1.41 16.47 13.47
N PRO A 8 0.16 16.93 13.16
CA PRO A 8 -0.63 16.36 12.06
C PRO A 8 0.01 16.51 10.68
N THR A 9 0.66 17.64 10.46
CA THR A 9 1.32 17.98 9.19
C THR A 9 2.74 18.43 9.47
N MET A 10 3.68 17.51 9.35
CA MET A 10 5.09 17.83 9.50
C MET A 10 5.80 17.49 8.20
N ASP A 11 6.55 18.45 7.67
CA ASP A 11 7.45 18.22 6.53
C ASP A 11 8.44 17.10 6.82
N ALA A 12 8.70 16.26 5.82
CA ALA A 12 9.58 15.09 5.94
C ALA A 12 10.99 15.45 6.43
N GLN A 13 11.54 16.56 5.94
CA GLN A 13 12.87 17.03 6.37
C GLN A 13 12.90 17.40 7.85
N LYS A 14 11.87 18.12 8.33
CA LYS A 14 11.75 18.51 9.73
C LYS A 14 11.53 17.29 10.63
N LYS A 15 10.75 16.31 10.16
CA LYS A 15 10.53 15.05 10.84
C LYS A 15 11.84 14.28 11.03
N LYS A 16 12.68 14.24 9.98
CA LYS A 16 14.02 13.66 10.01
C LYS A 16 14.92 14.32 11.06
N LEU A 17 15.05 15.61 11.00
CA LEU A 17 15.90 16.36 11.92
C LEU A 17 15.51 16.13 13.39
N LEU A 18 14.23 16.13 13.70
CA LEU A 18 13.72 15.86 15.04
C LEU A 18 13.97 14.41 15.45
N TYR A 19 13.75 13.44 14.52
CA TYR A 19 14.03 12.04 14.78
C TYR A 19 15.51 11.82 15.11
N GLU A 20 16.42 12.31 14.27
CA GLU A 20 17.87 12.20 14.49
C GLU A 20 18.33 12.90 15.79
N TYR A 21 17.74 14.05 16.08
CA TYR A 21 18.04 14.79 17.30
C TYR A 21 17.69 13.99 18.56
N TYR A 22 16.45 13.51 18.67
CA TYR A 22 16.00 12.82 19.87
C TYR A 22 16.52 11.39 19.99
N LYS A 23 16.81 10.72 18.87
CA LYS A 23 17.44 9.39 18.87
C LYS A 23 18.79 9.36 19.57
N LYS A 24 19.56 10.46 19.48
CA LYS A 24 20.88 10.60 20.15
C LYS A 24 20.80 10.47 21.67
N PHE A 25 19.64 10.77 22.24
CA PHE A 25 19.43 10.68 23.69
C PHE A 25 18.84 9.32 24.14
N GLY A 26 18.73 8.35 23.24
CA GLY A 26 18.24 7.00 23.56
C GLY A 26 16.74 6.91 23.83
N TYR A 27 15.94 7.90 23.44
CA TYR A 27 14.49 7.84 23.58
C TYR A 27 13.86 6.94 22.53
N LYS A 28 12.81 6.22 22.93
CA LYS A 28 11.91 5.55 21.96
C LYS A 28 11.01 6.58 21.32
N LEU A 29 11.00 6.61 19.99
CA LEU A 29 10.24 7.61 19.23
C LEU A 29 9.02 6.94 18.59
N LYS A 30 7.86 7.55 18.78
CA LYS A 30 6.58 7.07 18.23
C LYS A 30 5.89 8.21 17.47
N VAL A 31 5.04 7.86 16.53
CA VAL A 31 4.18 8.79 15.79
C VAL A 31 2.74 8.58 16.23
N TYR A 32 2.02 9.67 16.40
CA TYR A 32 0.58 9.66 16.59
C TYR A 32 -0.12 9.90 15.25
N ASP A 33 -0.80 8.89 14.75
CA ASP A 33 -1.60 9.02 13.55
C ASP A 33 -2.94 9.66 13.89
N TYR A 34 -3.16 10.85 13.34
CA TYR A 34 -4.45 11.52 13.45
C TYR A 34 -5.47 10.81 12.54
N PRO A 35 -6.67 10.54 13.03
CA PRO A 35 -7.73 9.99 12.18
C PRO A 35 -8.05 11.01 11.09
N THR A 36 -7.75 10.64 9.86
CA THR A 36 -8.22 11.37 8.67
C THR A 36 -9.64 10.91 8.35
N MET A 37 -10.43 11.70 7.61
CA MET A 37 -11.79 11.33 7.19
C MET A 37 -11.83 10.01 6.38
N ARG A 38 -10.69 9.54 5.89
CA ARG A 38 -10.54 8.26 5.17
C ARG A 38 -10.42 7.05 6.11
N THR A 39 -10.16 7.27 7.39
CA THR A 39 -10.06 6.21 8.41
C THR A 39 -11.17 6.33 9.46
N ALA A 40 -12.40 6.60 9.02
CA ALA A 40 -13.59 6.76 9.86
C ALA A 40 -14.05 5.47 10.58
N GLY A 41 -13.15 4.71 11.12
CA GLY A 41 -13.30 3.52 11.96
C GLY A 41 -12.03 3.24 12.74
N GLY A 42 -11.02 4.08 12.53
CA GLY A 42 -9.67 3.85 13.00
C GLY A 42 -9.49 4.03 14.50
N LYS A 43 -9.07 2.98 15.16
CA LYS A 43 -8.46 3.03 16.47
C LYS A 43 -7.32 4.04 16.43
N ARG A 44 -7.24 4.95 17.41
CA ARG A 44 -6.12 5.87 17.59
C ARG A 44 -4.84 5.04 17.77
N HIS A 45 -3.93 5.09 16.83
CA HIS A 45 -2.73 4.27 16.89
C HIS A 45 -1.50 5.12 17.17
N LEU A 46 -0.88 4.84 18.31
CA LEU A 46 0.53 5.10 18.53
C LEU A 46 1.28 4.01 17.79
N ARG A 47 2.06 4.37 16.78
CA ARG A 47 2.91 3.44 16.05
C ARG A 47 4.37 3.87 16.11
N GLU A 48 5.26 2.92 15.91
CA GLU A 48 6.67 3.22 15.67
C GLU A 48 6.85 3.85 14.29
N PHE A 49 7.99 4.51 14.07
CA PHE A 49 8.30 5.04 12.75
C PHE A 49 8.48 3.90 11.76
N ASP A 50 7.84 3.97 10.60
CA ASP A 50 8.08 3.05 9.52
C ASP A 50 9.46 3.24 8.93
N ILE A 51 10.06 2.15 8.41
CA ILE A 51 11.40 2.17 7.82
C ILE A 51 11.45 3.16 6.65
N GLU A 52 10.38 3.27 5.87
CA GLU A 52 10.26 4.21 4.76
C GLU A 52 10.26 5.66 5.24
N GLU A 53 9.58 5.96 6.35
CA GLU A 53 9.64 7.28 6.99
C GLU A 53 11.04 7.61 7.52
N LEU A 54 11.79 6.60 7.96
CA LEU A 54 13.17 6.73 8.44
C LEU A 54 14.17 6.90 7.30
N LEU A 55 13.93 6.27 6.17
CA LEU A 55 14.76 6.39 4.97
C LEU A 55 14.55 7.73 4.25
N PHE A 56 13.46 8.46 4.59
CA PHE A 56 13.12 9.76 3.98
C PHE A 56 13.21 9.74 2.45
N ARG A 57 12.92 8.58 1.85
CA ARG A 57 12.79 8.45 0.40
C ARG A 57 11.41 8.92 0.01
N GLU A 58 11.35 9.81 -0.96
CA GLU A 58 10.10 10.04 -1.67
C GLU A 58 9.64 8.70 -2.28
N PRO A 59 8.36 8.34 -2.12
CA PRO A 59 7.84 7.16 -2.78
C PRO A 59 8.18 7.24 -4.27
N LEU A 60 8.79 6.19 -4.81
CA LEU A 60 9.03 6.10 -6.24
C LEU A 60 7.67 6.05 -6.93
N VAL A 61 7.24 7.17 -7.48
CA VAL A 61 6.04 7.23 -8.31
C VAL A 61 6.42 6.62 -9.67
N VAL A 62 6.09 5.36 -9.86
CA VAL A 62 6.39 4.59 -11.09
C VAL A 62 5.42 4.94 -12.23
N SER A 63 4.60 5.97 -12.09
CA SER A 63 3.64 6.40 -13.12
C SER A 63 4.24 7.49 -13.98
N ASP A 64 4.92 7.12 -15.06
CA ASP A 64 5.13 8.00 -16.19
C ASP A 64 4.00 7.80 -17.23
N GLU A 65 3.85 8.76 -18.17
CA GLU A 65 2.81 8.69 -19.20
C GLU A 65 2.91 7.43 -20.07
N ARG A 66 4.12 6.90 -20.29
CA ARG A 66 4.35 5.69 -21.07
C ARG A 66 3.88 4.45 -20.34
N THR A 67 4.16 4.37 -19.05
CA THR A 67 3.72 3.26 -18.19
C THR A 67 2.20 3.25 -18.06
N ASN A 68 1.59 4.42 -17.87
CA ASN A 68 0.14 4.55 -17.81
C ASN A 68 -0.51 4.11 -19.12
N ALA A 69 -0.02 4.57 -20.26
CA ALA A 69 -0.50 4.19 -21.58
C ALA A 69 -0.31 2.69 -21.86
N TYR A 70 0.74 2.07 -21.33
CA TYR A 70 0.98 0.64 -21.53
C TYR A 70 -0.04 -0.24 -20.79
N TYR A 71 -0.39 0.11 -19.55
CA TYR A 71 -1.30 -0.70 -18.74
C TYR A 71 -2.78 -0.36 -18.96
N LYS A 72 -3.07 0.78 -19.56
CA LYS A 72 -4.44 1.15 -19.90
C LYS A 72 -5.11 0.06 -20.74
N ASP A 73 -6.35 -0.29 -20.40
CA ASP A 73 -7.16 -1.31 -21.05
C ASP A 73 -6.55 -2.74 -21.06
N LYS A 74 -5.51 -2.99 -20.27
CA LYS A 74 -4.90 -4.34 -20.16
C LYS A 74 -5.56 -5.14 -19.04
N VAL A 75 -5.54 -6.46 -19.23
CA VAL A 75 -5.80 -7.41 -18.14
C VAL A 75 -4.47 -7.72 -17.47
N VAL A 76 -4.38 -7.44 -16.18
CA VAL A 76 -3.14 -7.59 -15.42
C VAL A 76 -3.32 -8.63 -14.31
N LEU A 77 -2.47 -9.65 -14.31
CA LEU A 77 -2.41 -10.63 -13.24
C LEU A 77 -1.26 -10.30 -12.29
N ILE A 78 -1.55 -10.22 -11.00
CA ILE A 78 -0.57 -9.95 -9.95
C ILE A 78 -0.50 -11.16 -9.03
N THR A 79 0.64 -11.83 -9.03
CA THR A 79 0.90 -12.98 -8.14
C THR A 79 1.45 -12.47 -6.81
N GLY A 80 1.02 -13.07 -5.70
CA GLY A 80 1.36 -12.59 -4.35
C GLY A 80 0.73 -11.23 -4.06
N GLY A 81 -0.45 -10.96 -4.65
CA GLY A 81 -1.10 -9.65 -4.58
C GLY A 81 -1.62 -9.25 -3.20
N GLY A 82 -1.78 -10.22 -2.29
CA GLY A 82 -2.10 -9.96 -0.88
C GLY A 82 -0.88 -9.66 0.00
N GLY A 83 0.34 -9.84 -0.52
CA GLY A 83 1.58 -9.53 0.18
C GLY A 83 1.94 -8.03 0.12
N SER A 84 2.98 -7.63 0.87
CA SER A 84 3.39 -6.21 0.99
C SER A 84 3.74 -5.56 -0.34
N ILE A 85 4.50 -6.24 -1.20
CA ILE A 85 4.89 -5.73 -2.52
C ILE A 85 3.72 -5.83 -3.50
N GLY A 86 3.04 -6.99 -3.54
CA GLY A 86 1.94 -7.24 -4.47
C GLY A 86 0.76 -6.31 -4.25
N SER A 87 0.41 -6.02 -3.00
CA SER A 87 -0.67 -5.07 -2.67
C SER A 87 -0.37 -3.65 -3.15
N GLU A 88 0.88 -3.21 -3.01
CA GLU A 88 1.28 -1.90 -3.52
C GLU A 88 1.27 -1.85 -5.05
N LEU A 89 1.69 -2.93 -5.72
CA LEU A 89 1.54 -3.04 -7.18
C LEU A 89 0.07 -2.97 -7.61
N CYS A 90 -0.84 -3.62 -6.88
CA CYS A 90 -2.28 -3.52 -7.14
C CYS A 90 -2.76 -2.06 -7.05
N ARG A 91 -2.33 -1.31 -6.03
CA ARG A 91 -2.69 0.12 -5.86
C ARG A 91 -2.14 1.00 -6.98
N GLN A 92 -0.88 0.79 -7.37
CA GLN A 92 -0.26 1.57 -8.43
C GLN A 92 -0.92 1.28 -9.79
N LEU A 93 -1.14 0.00 -10.12
CA LEU A 93 -1.77 -0.40 -11.37
C LEU A 93 -3.24 0.04 -11.48
N ALA A 94 -3.97 0.06 -10.36
CA ALA A 94 -5.35 0.55 -10.36
C ALA A 94 -5.48 2.02 -10.81
N LYS A 95 -4.45 2.84 -10.59
CA LYS A 95 -4.39 4.23 -11.04
C LYS A 95 -4.21 4.38 -12.56
N MET A 96 -3.74 3.32 -13.23
CA MET A 96 -3.42 3.31 -14.66
C MET A 96 -4.59 2.86 -15.56
N GLU A 97 -5.80 2.78 -14.99
CA GLU A 97 -7.03 2.42 -15.69
C GLU A 97 -6.94 1.10 -16.47
N PRO A 98 -6.48 -0.01 -15.86
CA PRO A 98 -6.46 -1.29 -16.53
C PRO A 98 -7.90 -1.77 -16.79
N LYS A 99 -8.09 -2.58 -17.82
CA LYS A 99 -9.37 -3.22 -18.09
C LYS A 99 -9.79 -4.15 -16.94
N LYS A 100 -8.80 -4.88 -16.37
CA LYS A 100 -9.05 -5.83 -15.28
C LYS A 100 -7.76 -6.07 -14.49
N ILE A 101 -7.88 -6.17 -13.17
CA ILE A 101 -6.82 -6.67 -12.29
C ILE A 101 -7.25 -8.03 -11.71
N ILE A 102 -6.39 -9.03 -11.85
CA ILE A 102 -6.56 -10.34 -11.23
C ILE A 102 -5.50 -10.47 -10.13
N ILE A 103 -5.95 -10.55 -8.88
CA ILE A 103 -5.09 -10.77 -7.71
C ILE A 103 -5.02 -12.26 -7.46
N LEU A 104 -3.83 -12.83 -7.55
CA LEU A 104 -3.60 -14.23 -7.24
C LEU A 104 -2.72 -14.36 -6.00
N ASP A 105 -3.22 -15.05 -4.98
CA ASP A 105 -2.49 -15.32 -3.75
C ASP A 105 -2.86 -16.69 -3.17
N ILE A 106 -2.01 -17.21 -2.29
CA ILE A 106 -2.32 -18.40 -1.48
C ILE A 106 -3.03 -18.05 -0.18
N TYR A 107 -2.91 -16.79 0.27
CA TYR A 107 -3.54 -16.29 1.49
C TYR A 107 -4.75 -15.42 1.16
N GLU A 108 -5.93 -15.93 1.51
CA GLU A 108 -7.20 -15.29 1.24
C GLU A 108 -7.33 -13.92 1.91
N ASN A 109 -6.96 -13.82 3.19
CA ASN A 109 -7.18 -12.59 3.97
C ASN A 109 -6.48 -11.37 3.35
N GLY A 110 -5.19 -11.49 3.01
CA GLY A 110 -4.45 -10.38 2.40
C GLY A 110 -5.00 -9.97 1.03
N ALA A 111 -5.36 -10.95 0.20
CA ALA A 111 -5.96 -10.69 -1.10
C ALA A 111 -7.34 -10.01 -0.97
N TYR A 112 -8.14 -10.45 0.01
CA TYR A 112 -9.46 -9.86 0.30
C TYR A 112 -9.34 -8.42 0.81
N ASP A 113 -8.40 -8.14 1.71
CA ASP A 113 -8.19 -6.78 2.23
C ASP A 113 -7.86 -5.80 1.10
N VAL A 114 -6.95 -6.17 0.19
CA VAL A 114 -6.60 -5.37 -1.00
C VAL A 114 -7.81 -5.19 -1.92
N GLN A 115 -8.61 -6.25 -2.11
CA GLN A 115 -9.83 -6.15 -2.91
C GLN A 115 -10.82 -5.15 -2.32
N GLN A 116 -11.08 -5.22 -1.01
CA GLN A 116 -12.02 -4.30 -0.36
C GLN A 116 -11.52 -2.85 -0.45
N GLU A 117 -10.24 -2.63 -0.20
CA GLU A 117 -9.64 -1.31 -0.35
C GLU A 117 -9.84 -0.73 -1.75
N LEU A 118 -9.52 -1.51 -2.80
CA LEU A 118 -9.66 -1.07 -4.18
C LEU A 118 -11.12 -0.92 -4.62
N LYS A 119 -12.02 -1.78 -4.15
CA LYS A 119 -13.47 -1.63 -4.41
C LYS A 119 -14.04 -0.37 -3.76
N ILE A 120 -13.59 -0.02 -2.57
CA ILE A 120 -14.00 1.23 -1.90
C ILE A 120 -13.48 2.45 -2.68
N ALA A 121 -12.25 2.38 -3.18
CA ALA A 121 -11.61 3.49 -3.88
C ALA A 121 -12.16 3.71 -5.31
N TYR A 122 -12.42 2.64 -6.05
CA TYR A 122 -12.73 2.69 -7.49
C TYR A 122 -14.15 2.21 -7.83
N GLY A 123 -14.84 1.54 -6.92
CA GLY A 123 -16.20 1.03 -7.16
C GLY A 123 -16.27 0.11 -8.38
N ASN A 124 -17.22 0.39 -9.25
CA ASN A 124 -17.43 -0.36 -10.50
C ASN A 124 -16.53 0.10 -11.66
N ALA A 125 -15.69 1.10 -11.46
CA ALA A 125 -14.76 1.57 -12.50
C ALA A 125 -13.58 0.61 -12.71
N LEU A 126 -13.30 -0.26 -11.73
CA LEU A 126 -12.22 -1.25 -11.79
C LEU A 126 -12.80 -2.67 -11.74
N ASP A 127 -12.62 -3.46 -12.81
CA ASP A 127 -12.91 -4.89 -12.78
C ASP A 127 -11.79 -5.62 -12.00
N LEU A 128 -12.13 -6.15 -10.84
CA LEU A 128 -11.21 -6.74 -9.89
C LEU A 128 -11.63 -8.16 -9.52
N GLN A 129 -10.77 -9.12 -9.82
CA GLN A 129 -10.97 -10.54 -9.53
C GLN A 129 -9.91 -11.05 -8.56
N ILE A 130 -10.32 -11.94 -7.63
CA ILE A 130 -9.39 -12.66 -6.76
C ILE A 130 -9.38 -14.13 -7.14
N GLU A 131 -8.18 -14.69 -7.16
CA GLU A 131 -7.93 -16.12 -7.34
C GLU A 131 -7.06 -16.64 -6.18
N ILE A 132 -7.62 -17.52 -5.37
CA ILE A 132 -6.89 -18.14 -4.26
C ILE A 132 -6.32 -19.47 -4.70
N CYS A 133 -5.08 -19.42 -5.15
CA CYS A 133 -4.36 -20.64 -5.55
C CYS A 133 -2.85 -20.45 -5.54
N SER A 134 -2.13 -21.58 -5.54
CA SER A 134 -0.67 -21.56 -5.67
C SER A 134 -0.26 -21.42 -7.14
N ILE A 135 0.75 -20.59 -7.39
CA ILE A 135 1.39 -20.46 -8.71
C ILE A 135 1.96 -21.76 -9.25
N THR A 136 2.17 -22.77 -8.39
CA THR A 136 2.69 -24.08 -8.80
C THR A 136 1.64 -24.99 -9.43
N HIS A 137 0.35 -24.67 -9.29
CA HIS A 137 -0.74 -25.47 -9.84
C HIS A 137 -1.04 -25.13 -11.31
N ARG A 138 -0.25 -25.70 -12.22
CA ARG A 138 -0.33 -25.46 -13.68
C ARG A 138 -1.71 -25.64 -14.32
N LYS A 139 -2.57 -26.51 -13.75
CA LYS A 139 -3.90 -26.76 -14.33
C LYS A 139 -4.87 -25.60 -14.20
N HIS A 140 -4.67 -24.76 -13.20
CA HIS A 140 -5.56 -23.62 -12.92
C HIS A 140 -5.32 -22.42 -13.86
N TRP A 141 -4.09 -22.27 -14.37
CA TRP A 141 -3.70 -21.16 -15.23
C TRP A 141 -4.30 -21.19 -16.64
N LYS A 142 -4.77 -22.36 -17.10
CA LYS A 142 -5.32 -22.50 -18.45
C LYS A 142 -6.77 -22.08 -18.57
N SER A 143 -7.42 -21.74 -17.46
CA SER A 143 -8.82 -21.34 -17.37
C SER A 143 -9.03 -19.86 -16.97
N LEU A 144 -7.96 -19.13 -16.72
CA LEU A 144 -7.94 -17.68 -16.52
C LEU A 144 -7.66 -16.97 -17.85
#